data_6523b1c610facc56e2b1315c4dd91cd8
#
_entry.id   6523b1c610facc56e2b1315c4dd91cd8
#
_cell.length_a   1.000
_cell.length_b   1.000
_cell.length_c   1.000
_cell.angle_alpha   90.00
_cell.angle_beta   90.00
_cell.angle_gamma   90.00
#
_symmetry.space_group_name_H-M   'P 1'
#
loop_
_entity.id
_entity.type
_entity.pdbx_description
1 polymer ?
#
loop_
_entity_poly.entity_id
_entity_poly.type
_entity_poly.pdbx_seq_one_letter_code
_entity_poly.pdbx_strand_id
1 'polypeptide(L)'
;IDTGYEAPAVYAWARGAGHGQVAPIKGVGGFERSAPVAGPTYVDATERGRRLRRGARLWTVSVAVFKSETYRFLRLDRPTDEDLETGTAFPDGYVHLPRGIDSEWLKQFCAEQLVTVRNRQGFSKLEWQKLRERNEALDCRVYARAAAWIAGIDRWSERTWNNLEGQAGTAQVVSPGPQSNDAPEAARSRPRRETGWLAGRQRNWLR
;
A
#
# COMPACT_ATOMS: atom_id res chain seq x y z
N ILE A 1 6.84 -3.54 -3.78
CA ILE A 1 6.83 -3.12 -5.19
C ILE A 1 6.41 -4.29 -6.09
N ASP A 2 5.47 -4.04 -7.02
CA ASP A 2 5.04 -5.06 -7.99
C ASP A 2 6.15 -5.41 -9.00
N THR A 3 6.17 -6.67 -9.42
CA THR A 3 7.12 -7.22 -10.40
C THR A 3 6.43 -7.70 -11.68
N GLY A 4 5.18 -7.31 -11.90
CA GLY A 4 4.40 -7.72 -13.08
C GLY A 4 4.92 -7.16 -14.39
N TYR A 5 5.61 -6.02 -14.34
CA TYR A 5 6.22 -5.37 -15.49
C TYR A 5 7.71 -5.10 -15.20
N GLU A 6 8.58 -5.28 -16.19
CA GLU A 6 10.04 -5.05 -16.07
C GLU A 6 10.70 -5.72 -14.85
N ALA A 7 10.31 -6.94 -14.52
CA ALA A 7 10.79 -7.66 -13.35
C ALA A 7 12.33 -7.63 -13.16
N PRO A 8 13.18 -7.75 -14.20
CA PRO A 8 14.62 -7.65 -14.03
C PRO A 8 15.09 -6.30 -13.48
N ALA A 9 14.50 -5.19 -13.97
CA ALA A 9 14.82 -3.85 -13.48
C ALA A 9 14.35 -3.66 -12.02
N VAL A 10 13.14 -4.14 -11.71
CA VAL A 10 12.60 -4.12 -10.34
C VAL A 10 13.48 -4.91 -9.38
N TYR A 11 13.95 -6.10 -9.75
CA TYR A 11 14.84 -6.91 -8.91
C TYR A 11 16.19 -6.23 -8.67
N ALA A 12 16.79 -5.65 -9.72
CA ALA A 12 18.04 -4.92 -9.59
C ALA A 12 17.90 -3.72 -8.64
N TRP A 13 16.83 -2.93 -8.81
CA TRP A 13 16.55 -1.79 -7.96
C TRP A 13 16.27 -2.20 -6.51
N ALA A 14 15.40 -3.17 -6.28
CA ALA A 14 15.03 -3.63 -4.94
C ALA A 14 16.23 -4.20 -4.17
N ARG A 15 17.16 -4.84 -4.87
CA ARG A 15 18.41 -5.31 -4.30
C ARG A 15 19.27 -4.15 -3.79
N GLY A 16 19.40 -3.07 -4.56
CA GLY A 16 20.12 -1.85 -4.16
C GLY A 16 19.49 -1.14 -2.98
N ALA A 17 18.14 -1.13 -2.90
CA ALA A 17 17.39 -0.51 -1.82
C ALA A 17 17.47 -1.28 -0.49
N GLY A 18 17.84 -2.55 -0.51
CA GLY A 18 17.96 -3.39 0.68
C GLY A 18 16.65 -4.08 1.08
N HIS A 19 16.80 -5.29 1.58
CA HIS A 19 15.69 -6.20 1.89
C HIS A 19 14.78 -5.75 3.06
N GLY A 20 15.27 -4.86 3.91
CA GLY A 20 14.50 -4.32 5.04
C GLY A 20 13.55 -3.18 4.64
N GLN A 21 13.75 -2.58 3.46
CA GLN A 21 12.99 -1.42 3.01
C GLN A 21 12.05 -1.73 1.84
N VAL A 22 12.41 -2.68 1.00
CA VAL A 22 11.68 -3.01 -0.21
C VAL A 22 11.47 -4.51 -0.34
N ALA A 23 10.20 -4.89 -0.52
CA ALA A 23 9.79 -6.26 -0.81
C ALA A 23 9.28 -6.33 -2.26
N PRO A 24 10.01 -6.96 -3.19
CA PRO A 24 9.46 -7.32 -4.49
C PRO A 24 8.33 -8.33 -4.31
N ILE A 25 7.20 -8.07 -4.95
CA ILE A 25 6.00 -8.91 -4.86
C ILE A 25 5.51 -9.31 -6.24
N LYS A 26 4.93 -10.50 -6.32
CA LYS A 26 4.19 -10.98 -7.49
C LYS A 26 2.77 -11.28 -7.08
N GLY A 27 1.84 -10.54 -7.64
CA GLY A 27 0.41 -10.82 -7.50
C GLY A 27 0.02 -12.11 -8.24
N VAL A 28 -0.78 -12.95 -7.59
CA VAL A 28 -1.34 -14.16 -8.18
C VAL A 28 -2.84 -14.16 -7.93
N GLY A 29 -3.61 -14.35 -9.00
CA GLY A 29 -5.06 -14.46 -8.93
C GLY A 29 -5.53 -15.81 -8.39
N GLY A 30 -6.85 -15.94 -8.19
CA GLY A 30 -7.50 -17.16 -7.70
C GLY A 30 -7.46 -17.31 -6.18
N PHE A 31 -8.23 -18.29 -5.68
CA PHE A 31 -8.40 -18.59 -4.25
C PHE A 31 -7.71 -19.88 -3.82
N GLU A 32 -6.91 -20.47 -4.68
CA GLU A 32 -6.32 -21.81 -4.48
C GLU A 32 -5.14 -21.81 -3.49
N ARG A 33 -4.67 -20.64 -3.07
CA ARG A 33 -3.55 -20.51 -2.16
C ARG A 33 -3.99 -20.55 -0.71
N SER A 34 -3.31 -21.37 0.10
CA SER A 34 -3.58 -21.52 1.53
C SER A 34 -3.14 -20.29 2.36
N ALA A 35 -2.19 -19.50 1.87
CA ALA A 35 -1.69 -18.32 2.58
C ALA A 35 -1.85 -17.05 1.73
N PRO A 36 -2.25 -15.92 2.36
CA PRO A 36 -2.38 -14.63 1.67
C PRO A 36 -1.05 -14.13 1.07
N VAL A 37 0.05 -14.39 1.76
CA VAL A 37 1.41 -14.09 1.31
C VAL A 37 2.30 -15.28 1.56
N ALA A 38 3.08 -15.67 0.55
CA ALA A 38 4.07 -16.74 0.63
C ALA A 38 5.45 -16.24 0.26
N GLY A 39 6.46 -16.82 0.87
CA GLY A 39 7.86 -16.47 0.62
C GLY A 39 8.61 -15.93 1.85
N PRO A 40 9.76 -15.29 1.63
CA PRO A 40 10.31 -14.98 0.31
C PRO A 40 10.92 -16.20 -0.38
N THR A 41 10.75 -16.28 -1.70
CA THR A 41 11.55 -17.15 -2.57
C THR A 41 12.69 -16.35 -3.18
N TYR A 42 13.82 -17.04 -3.47
CA TYR A 42 14.95 -16.40 -4.10
C TYR A 42 14.88 -16.59 -5.62
N VAL A 43 14.97 -15.50 -6.36
CA VAL A 43 14.98 -15.48 -7.81
C VAL A 43 16.29 -14.91 -8.33
N ASP A 44 16.64 -15.28 -9.55
CA ASP A 44 17.82 -14.71 -10.20
C ASP A 44 17.54 -13.25 -10.59
N ALA A 45 18.54 -12.42 -10.44
CA ALA A 45 18.51 -11.02 -10.86
C ALA A 45 19.60 -10.77 -11.90
N THR A 46 19.43 -9.72 -12.71
CA THR A 46 20.47 -9.27 -13.63
C THR A 46 20.94 -7.89 -13.22
N GLU A 47 22.24 -7.75 -13.04
CA GLU A 47 22.86 -6.47 -12.72
C GLU A 47 24.02 -6.20 -13.71
N ARG A 48 23.97 -5.07 -14.40
CA ARG A 48 24.99 -4.68 -15.40
C ARG A 48 25.29 -5.79 -16.40
N GLY A 49 24.25 -6.48 -16.90
CA GLY A 49 24.38 -7.60 -17.84
C GLY A 49 24.84 -8.93 -17.23
N ARG A 50 25.18 -8.98 -15.94
CA ARG A 50 25.59 -10.19 -15.24
C ARG A 50 24.43 -10.83 -14.48
N ARG A 51 24.18 -12.11 -14.73
CA ARG A 51 23.20 -12.91 -13.97
C ARG A 51 23.73 -13.19 -12.56
N LEU A 52 22.93 -12.85 -11.58
CA LEU A 52 23.17 -13.10 -10.16
C LEU A 52 22.21 -14.18 -9.69
N ARG A 53 22.72 -15.35 -9.36
CA ARG A 53 21.92 -16.43 -8.79
C ARG A 53 21.37 -15.99 -7.43
N ARG A 54 20.06 -16.24 -7.21
CA ARG A 54 19.36 -15.86 -5.97
C ARG A 54 19.52 -14.36 -5.64
N GLY A 55 19.61 -13.52 -6.67
CA GLY A 55 19.95 -12.11 -6.55
C GLY A 55 18.86 -11.24 -5.95
N ALA A 56 17.61 -11.69 -5.92
CA ALA A 56 16.49 -10.96 -5.32
C ALA A 56 15.59 -11.88 -4.50
N ARG A 57 14.89 -11.30 -3.52
CA ARG A 57 13.85 -11.96 -2.72
C ARG A 57 12.49 -11.58 -3.30
N LEU A 58 11.66 -12.56 -3.57
CA LEU A 58 10.33 -12.38 -4.16
C LEU A 58 9.25 -12.94 -3.24
N TRP A 59 8.25 -12.14 -2.94
CA TRP A 59 7.06 -12.55 -2.22
C TRP A 59 5.91 -12.80 -3.19
N THR A 60 5.17 -13.87 -2.97
CA THR A 60 3.95 -14.14 -3.75
C THR A 60 2.74 -13.71 -2.94
N VAL A 61 1.88 -12.87 -3.55
CA VAL A 61 0.70 -12.30 -2.92
C VAL A 61 -0.56 -12.85 -3.57
N SER A 62 -1.46 -13.43 -2.76
CA SER A 62 -2.80 -13.83 -3.21
C SER A 62 -3.69 -12.59 -3.28
N VAL A 63 -3.74 -11.95 -4.44
CA VAL A 63 -4.51 -10.70 -4.62
C VAL A 63 -6.00 -10.90 -4.37
N ALA A 64 -6.53 -12.07 -4.70
CA ALA A 64 -7.94 -12.39 -4.50
C ALA A 64 -8.36 -12.34 -3.03
N VAL A 65 -7.51 -12.79 -2.13
CA VAL A 65 -7.76 -12.77 -0.68
C VAL A 65 -7.82 -11.33 -0.17
N PHE A 66 -6.84 -10.50 -0.51
CA PHE A 66 -6.81 -9.10 -0.06
C PHE A 66 -7.88 -8.24 -0.73
N LYS A 67 -8.27 -8.53 -1.97
CA LYS A 67 -9.45 -7.90 -2.59
C LYS A 67 -10.71 -8.24 -1.80
N SER A 68 -10.93 -9.52 -1.48
CA SER A 68 -12.08 -9.96 -0.68
C SER A 68 -12.11 -9.30 0.70
N GLU A 69 -10.97 -9.21 1.36
CA GLU A 69 -10.83 -8.50 2.64
C GLU A 69 -11.20 -7.01 2.49
N THR A 70 -10.66 -6.32 1.48
CA THR A 70 -10.95 -4.91 1.21
C THR A 70 -12.44 -4.67 0.98
N TYR A 71 -13.07 -5.46 0.11
CA TYR A 71 -14.50 -5.31 -0.17
C TYR A 71 -15.39 -5.70 1.01
N ARG A 72 -14.95 -6.62 1.87
CA ARG A 72 -15.63 -6.90 3.14
C ARG A 72 -15.57 -5.69 4.06
N PHE A 73 -14.41 -5.06 4.21
CA PHE A 73 -14.22 -3.90 5.06
C PHE A 73 -14.97 -2.65 4.57
N LEU A 74 -15.12 -2.49 3.25
CA LEU A 74 -15.94 -1.41 2.66
C LEU A 74 -17.44 -1.54 2.94
N ARG A 75 -17.90 -2.70 3.43
CA ARG A 75 -19.32 -2.93 3.80
C ARG A 75 -19.59 -2.72 5.29
N LEU A 76 -18.57 -2.38 6.06
CA LEU A 76 -18.74 -2.10 7.48
C LEU A 76 -19.45 -0.75 7.64
N ASP A 77 -20.46 -0.74 8.48
CA ASP A 77 -21.22 0.46 8.78
C ASP A 77 -20.40 1.43 9.65
N ARG A 78 -20.53 2.70 9.36
CA ARG A 78 -19.98 3.75 10.20
C ARG A 78 -20.83 3.86 11.48
N PRO A 79 -20.23 3.94 12.68
CA PRO A 79 -20.97 4.30 13.89
C PRO A 79 -21.67 5.64 13.71
N THR A 80 -22.83 5.80 14.34
CA THR A 80 -23.53 7.08 14.36
C THR A 80 -22.73 8.14 15.09
N ASP A 81 -23.07 9.41 14.90
CA ASP A 81 -22.37 10.48 15.63
C ASP A 81 -22.64 10.37 17.13
N GLU A 82 -23.84 9.94 17.57
CA GLU A 82 -24.15 9.62 18.95
C GLU A 82 -23.30 8.48 19.52
N ASP A 83 -23.11 7.41 18.75
CA ASP A 83 -22.23 6.30 19.16
C ASP A 83 -20.79 6.78 19.37
N LEU A 84 -20.28 7.62 18.47
CA LEU A 84 -18.91 8.17 18.58
C LEU A 84 -18.78 9.10 19.79
N GLU A 85 -19.78 9.92 20.09
CA GLU A 85 -19.81 10.78 21.29
C GLU A 85 -19.86 9.97 22.58
N THR A 86 -20.49 8.80 22.57
CA THR A 86 -20.52 7.87 23.71
C THR A 86 -19.26 6.99 23.82
N GLY A 87 -18.29 7.14 22.92
CA GLY A 87 -17.02 6.44 22.94
C GLY A 87 -17.02 5.09 22.19
N THR A 88 -18.03 4.81 21.38
CA THR A 88 -18.05 3.61 20.53
C THR A 88 -16.95 3.71 19.47
N ALA A 89 -16.08 2.70 19.40
CA ALA A 89 -15.02 2.62 18.42
C ALA A 89 -15.56 2.22 17.02
N PHE A 90 -14.82 2.59 15.98
CA PHE A 90 -15.08 2.05 14.66
C PHE A 90 -14.88 0.54 14.63
N PRO A 91 -15.66 -0.21 13.81
CA PRO A 91 -15.46 -1.66 13.68
C PRO A 91 -14.06 -1.99 13.17
N ASP A 92 -13.52 -3.12 13.61
CA ASP A 92 -12.21 -3.60 13.15
C ASP A 92 -12.19 -3.79 11.64
N GLY A 93 -11.24 -3.11 11.00
CA GLY A 93 -11.10 -3.12 9.54
C GLY A 93 -11.89 -2.02 8.83
N TYR A 94 -12.61 -1.15 9.55
CA TYR A 94 -13.28 0.00 8.92
C TYR A 94 -12.30 0.83 8.08
N VAL A 95 -12.70 1.16 6.86
CA VAL A 95 -11.81 1.85 5.91
C VAL A 95 -11.93 3.36 6.06
N HIS A 96 -10.94 3.96 6.68
CA HIS A 96 -10.81 5.41 6.74
C HIS A 96 -10.15 5.92 5.46
N LEU A 97 -10.78 6.89 4.82
CA LEU A 97 -10.25 7.53 3.62
C LEU A 97 -9.88 8.99 3.93
N PRO A 98 -8.77 9.51 3.36
CA PRO A 98 -8.41 10.91 3.50
C PRO A 98 -9.48 11.83 2.92
N ARG A 99 -9.62 13.03 3.48
CA ARG A 99 -10.48 14.07 2.90
C ARG A 99 -9.91 14.51 1.55
N GLY A 100 -10.79 14.84 0.61
CA GLY A 100 -10.39 15.35 -0.71
C GLY A 100 -10.05 14.27 -1.75
N ILE A 101 -10.32 13.00 -1.45
CA ILE A 101 -10.26 11.95 -2.48
C ILE A 101 -11.32 12.22 -3.54
N ASP A 102 -10.91 12.20 -4.80
CA ASP A 102 -11.80 12.42 -5.93
C ASP A 102 -12.62 11.17 -6.32
N SER A 103 -13.63 11.38 -7.12
CA SER A 103 -14.52 10.30 -7.58
C SER A 103 -13.80 9.30 -8.50
N GLU A 104 -12.77 9.73 -9.21
CA GLU A 104 -12.01 8.84 -10.10
C GLU A 104 -11.18 7.85 -9.28
N TRP A 105 -10.55 8.29 -8.20
CA TRP A 105 -9.85 7.41 -7.28
C TRP A 105 -10.79 6.37 -6.66
N LEU A 106 -11.99 6.79 -6.22
CA LEU A 106 -13.00 5.87 -5.67
C LEU A 106 -13.47 4.84 -6.71
N LYS A 107 -13.64 5.26 -7.96
CA LYS A 107 -14.00 4.37 -9.06
C LYS A 107 -12.90 3.32 -9.34
N GLN A 108 -11.62 3.69 -9.24
CA GLN A 108 -10.51 2.76 -9.35
C GLN A 108 -10.41 1.84 -8.13
N PHE A 109 -10.74 2.34 -6.95
CA PHE A 109 -10.74 1.55 -5.72
C PHE A 109 -11.81 0.46 -5.71
N CYS A 110 -12.97 0.70 -6.37
CA CYS A 110 -14.07 -0.24 -6.54
C CYS A 110 -14.15 -0.78 -7.98
N ALA A 111 -13.03 -0.91 -8.67
CA ALA A 111 -12.97 -1.22 -10.09
C ALA A 111 -13.21 -2.69 -10.46
N GLU A 112 -13.36 -3.56 -9.48
CA GLU A 112 -13.54 -5.00 -9.73
C GLU A 112 -14.73 -5.56 -8.94
N GLN A 113 -15.23 -6.69 -9.40
CA GLN A 113 -16.28 -7.46 -8.72
C GLN A 113 -15.93 -8.93 -8.64
N LEU A 114 -16.40 -9.59 -7.59
CA LEU A 114 -16.28 -11.03 -7.43
C LEU A 114 -17.48 -11.69 -8.08
N VAL A 115 -17.24 -12.56 -9.05
CA VAL A 115 -18.28 -13.31 -9.78
C VAL A 115 -18.05 -14.81 -9.71
N THR A 116 -19.12 -15.56 -9.85
CA THR A 116 -19.06 -17.00 -10.02
C THR A 116 -19.05 -17.33 -11.51
N VAL A 117 -17.98 -17.92 -11.98
CA VAL A 117 -17.85 -18.39 -13.36
C VAL A 117 -17.84 -19.92 -13.40
N ARG A 118 -18.31 -20.51 -14.49
CA ARG A 118 -18.17 -21.95 -14.73
C ARG A 118 -16.97 -22.23 -15.61
N ASN A 119 -16.14 -23.18 -15.18
CA ASN A 119 -15.03 -23.66 -16.02
C ASN A 119 -15.56 -24.54 -17.17
N ARG A 120 -14.67 -24.95 -18.09
CA ARG A 120 -15.04 -25.82 -19.24
C ARG A 120 -15.62 -27.16 -18.83
N GLN A 121 -15.37 -27.62 -17.62
CA GLN A 121 -15.87 -28.87 -17.06
C GLN A 121 -17.20 -28.70 -16.29
N GLY A 122 -17.76 -27.47 -16.26
CA GLY A 122 -19.02 -27.15 -15.58
C GLY A 122 -18.89 -26.83 -14.10
N PHE A 123 -17.71 -26.90 -13.50
CA PHE A 123 -17.51 -26.55 -12.10
C PHE A 123 -17.49 -25.02 -11.89
N SER A 124 -18.15 -24.58 -10.85
CA SER A 124 -18.19 -23.18 -10.45
C SER A 124 -16.88 -22.79 -9.75
N LYS A 125 -16.31 -21.64 -10.13
CA LYS A 125 -15.19 -20.98 -9.44
C LYS A 125 -15.49 -19.51 -9.21
N LEU A 126 -14.92 -18.96 -8.15
CA LEU A 126 -14.93 -17.53 -7.90
C LEU A 126 -13.77 -16.83 -8.64
N GLU A 127 -14.07 -15.72 -9.28
CA GLU A 127 -13.09 -14.96 -10.04
C GLU A 127 -13.35 -13.45 -9.90
N TRP A 128 -12.27 -12.69 -9.72
CA TRP A 128 -12.33 -11.23 -9.76
C TRP A 128 -12.32 -10.75 -11.21
N GLN A 129 -13.33 -9.99 -11.59
CA GLN A 129 -13.46 -9.41 -12.93
C GLN A 129 -13.40 -7.89 -12.85
N LYS A 130 -12.63 -7.29 -13.77
CA LYS A 130 -12.55 -5.84 -13.92
C LYS A 130 -13.87 -5.28 -14.46
N LEU A 131 -14.38 -4.25 -13.81
CA LEU A 131 -15.49 -3.40 -14.28
C LEU A 131 -14.96 -2.21 -15.07
N ARG A 132 -13.67 -1.88 -14.90
CA ARG A 132 -12.99 -0.73 -15.48
C ARG A 132 -11.59 -1.12 -15.87
N GLU A 133 -11.03 -0.41 -16.85
CA GLU A 133 -9.65 -0.59 -17.29
C GLU A 133 -8.66 -0.25 -16.16
N ARG A 134 -8.87 0.93 -15.53
CA ARG A 134 -8.01 1.43 -14.46
C ARG A 134 -8.48 0.94 -13.09
N ASN A 135 -7.56 0.33 -12.34
CA ASN A 135 -7.77 -0.20 -10.99
C ASN A 135 -6.59 0.05 -10.05
N GLU A 136 -5.72 1.02 -10.36
CA GLU A 136 -4.46 1.24 -9.65
C GLU A 136 -4.67 1.53 -8.16
N ALA A 137 -5.75 2.23 -7.78
CA ALA A 137 -6.06 2.49 -6.37
C ALA A 137 -6.35 1.19 -5.59
N LEU A 138 -7.07 0.24 -6.20
CA LEU A 138 -7.32 -1.08 -5.61
C LEU A 138 -6.02 -1.88 -5.49
N ASP A 139 -5.20 -1.91 -6.53
CA ASP A 139 -3.93 -2.63 -6.52
C ASP A 139 -2.96 -2.04 -5.47
N CYS A 140 -2.89 -0.72 -5.34
CA CYS A 140 -2.13 -0.06 -4.28
C CYS A 140 -2.61 -0.48 -2.88
N ARG A 141 -3.92 -0.58 -2.66
CA ARG A 141 -4.48 -1.06 -1.39
C ARG A 141 -4.09 -2.51 -1.10
N VAL A 142 -4.23 -3.39 -2.09
CA VAL A 142 -3.86 -4.80 -1.99
C VAL A 142 -2.38 -4.95 -1.63
N TYR A 143 -1.51 -4.21 -2.30
CA TYR A 143 -0.06 -4.28 -2.06
C TYR A 143 0.37 -3.62 -0.76
N ALA A 144 -0.28 -2.55 -0.34
CA ALA A 144 -0.07 -1.96 1.00
C ALA A 144 -0.46 -2.96 2.10
N ARG A 145 -1.58 -3.67 1.93
CA ARG A 145 -2.01 -4.71 2.87
C ARG A 145 -1.05 -5.90 2.91
N ALA A 146 -0.54 -6.31 1.75
CA ALA A 146 0.49 -7.35 1.67
C ALA A 146 1.80 -6.92 2.35
N ALA A 147 2.21 -5.65 2.23
CA ALA A 147 3.36 -5.11 2.94
C ALA A 147 3.16 -5.13 4.46
N ALA A 148 1.97 -4.78 4.93
CA ALA A 148 1.58 -4.89 6.34
C ALA A 148 1.69 -6.33 6.86
N TRP A 149 1.20 -7.30 6.08
CA TRP A 149 1.34 -8.72 6.39
C TRP A 149 2.80 -9.15 6.49
N ILE A 150 3.64 -8.77 5.52
CA ILE A 150 5.09 -9.07 5.52
C ILE A 150 5.79 -8.45 6.73
N ALA A 151 5.41 -7.23 7.11
CA ALA A 151 5.92 -6.55 8.30
C ALA A 151 5.43 -7.18 9.61
N GLY A 152 4.42 -8.06 9.55
CA GLY A 152 3.88 -8.75 10.71
C GLY A 152 2.89 -7.94 11.53
N ILE A 153 2.29 -6.88 10.96
CA ILE A 153 1.38 -5.95 11.65
C ILE A 153 0.22 -6.69 12.34
N ASP A 154 -0.32 -7.74 11.70
CA ASP A 154 -1.42 -8.55 12.27
C ASP A 154 -1.05 -9.31 13.55
N ARG A 155 0.22 -9.35 13.91
CA ARG A 155 0.75 -10.02 15.11
C ARG A 155 1.33 -9.05 16.13
N TRP A 156 1.21 -7.76 15.87
CA TRP A 156 1.71 -6.75 16.82
C TRP A 156 0.84 -6.73 18.07
N SER A 157 1.51 -6.63 19.22
CA SER A 157 0.84 -6.48 20.50
C SER A 157 0.31 -5.05 20.69
N GLU A 158 -0.67 -4.90 21.59
CA GLU A 158 -1.17 -3.58 22.04
C GLU A 158 -0.02 -2.63 22.44
N ARG A 159 1.00 -3.17 23.11
CA ARG A 159 2.18 -2.38 23.47
C ARG A 159 2.90 -1.82 22.25
N THR A 160 2.97 -2.57 21.14
CA THR A 160 3.60 -2.11 19.91
C THR A 160 2.79 -0.99 19.27
N TRP A 161 1.47 -1.14 19.24
CA TRP A 161 0.55 -0.13 18.74
C TRP A 161 0.63 1.16 19.57
N ASN A 162 0.54 1.08 20.90
CA ASN A 162 0.64 2.22 21.79
C ASN A 162 1.97 2.97 21.65
N ASN A 163 3.08 2.27 21.42
CA ASN A 163 4.38 2.89 21.15
C ASN A 163 4.38 3.67 19.83
N LEU A 164 3.75 3.14 18.78
CA LEU A 164 3.64 3.82 17.50
C LEU A 164 2.73 5.04 17.56
N GLU A 165 1.61 4.95 18.28
CA GLU A 165 0.70 6.05 18.52
C GLU A 165 1.39 7.18 19.29
N GLY A 166 2.17 6.83 20.34
CA GLY A 166 2.98 7.80 21.06
C GLY A 166 4.00 8.50 20.18
N GLN A 167 4.64 7.79 19.24
CA GLN A 167 5.56 8.36 18.27
C GLN A 167 4.85 9.25 17.22
N ALA A 168 3.65 8.87 16.78
CA ALA A 168 2.84 9.63 15.83
C ALA A 168 2.22 10.87 16.49
N GLY A 169 1.77 10.77 17.74
CA GLY A 169 1.16 11.86 18.50
C GLY A 169 2.13 12.98 18.89
N THR A 170 3.44 12.70 18.90
CA THR A 170 4.48 13.74 19.09
C THR A 170 4.74 14.56 17.82
N ALA A 171 4.26 14.14 16.66
CA ALA A 171 4.18 14.97 15.46
C ALA A 171 2.99 15.93 15.62
N GLN A 172 3.23 17.11 16.21
CA GLN A 172 2.21 18.16 16.30
C GLN A 172 1.57 18.36 14.92
N VAL A 173 0.26 18.15 14.85
CA VAL A 173 -0.55 18.64 13.74
C VAL A 173 -0.46 20.16 13.81
N VAL A 174 0.43 20.73 13.02
CA VAL A 174 0.40 22.16 12.73
C VAL A 174 -0.86 22.39 11.93
N SER A 175 -1.95 22.70 12.61
CA SER A 175 -3.16 23.22 11.96
C SER A 175 -2.76 24.45 11.20
N PRO A 176 -3.07 24.57 9.89
CA PRO A 176 -2.91 25.84 9.21
C PRO A 176 -3.82 26.84 9.90
N GLY A 177 -3.23 27.80 10.59
CA GLY A 177 -3.95 28.91 11.17
C GLY A 177 -4.71 29.69 10.07
N PRO A 178 -5.75 30.45 10.41
CA PRO A 178 -6.53 31.19 9.44
C PRO A 178 -5.59 32.11 8.65
N GLN A 179 -5.60 31.96 7.33
CA GLN A 179 -4.88 32.86 6.42
C GLN A 179 -5.52 34.25 6.53
N SER A 180 -4.84 35.16 7.21
CA SER A 180 -5.14 36.59 7.08
C SER A 180 -4.70 37.03 5.68
N ASN A 181 -5.69 37.43 4.87
CA ASN A 181 -5.48 38.11 3.61
C ASN A 181 -5.03 39.56 3.87
N ASP A 182 -3.77 39.73 4.20
CA ASP A 182 -3.14 41.06 4.11
C ASP A 182 -1.76 40.86 3.50
N ALA A 183 -1.67 41.10 2.21
CA ALA A 183 -0.41 41.25 1.50
C ALA A 183 0.14 42.68 1.68
N PRO A 184 1.44 42.84 1.95
CA PRO A 184 2.18 43.89 1.36
C PRO A 184 3.20 43.37 0.36
N GLU A 185 3.16 44.01 -0.77
CA GLU A 185 4.05 43.88 -1.91
C GLU A 185 5.50 44.23 -1.57
N ALA A 186 6.40 43.55 -2.25
CA ALA A 186 7.81 43.85 -2.43
C ALA A 186 8.85 43.55 -1.35
N ALA A 187 9.53 42.42 -1.54
CA ALA A 187 10.98 42.36 -1.41
C ALA A 187 11.57 41.19 -2.21
N ARG A 188 12.53 41.51 -3.04
CA ARG A 188 13.21 40.70 -4.06
C ARG A 188 13.99 39.52 -3.48
N SER A 189 13.86 38.38 -4.13
CA SER A 189 14.82 37.31 -4.42
C SER A 189 15.98 37.05 -3.42
N ARG A 190 15.85 35.92 -2.68
CA ARG A 190 16.98 35.09 -2.28
C ARG A 190 16.73 33.65 -2.73
N PRO A 191 17.72 32.90 -3.23
CA PRO A 191 17.52 31.56 -3.72
C PRO A 191 17.15 30.62 -2.56
N ARG A 192 16.03 29.93 -2.72
CA ARG A 192 15.50 28.94 -1.78
C ARG A 192 16.42 27.73 -1.76
N ARG A 193 17.09 27.48 -0.64
CA ARG A 193 17.73 26.18 -0.38
C ARG A 193 16.63 25.15 -0.22
N GLU A 194 16.57 24.23 -1.15
CA GLU A 194 15.73 23.03 -1.03
C GLU A 194 16.29 22.12 0.06
N THR A 195 15.71 22.17 1.24
CA THR A 195 15.92 21.18 2.29
C THR A 195 14.72 20.23 2.32
N GLY A 196 14.58 19.40 1.27
CA GLY A 196 13.65 18.28 1.30
C GLY A 196 14.20 17.17 2.21
N TRP A 197 13.34 16.50 2.94
CA TRP A 197 13.67 15.34 3.80
C TRP A 197 14.44 14.22 3.07
N LEU A 198 14.43 14.21 1.74
CA LEU A 198 15.18 13.31 0.86
C LEU A 198 16.62 13.79 0.58
N ALA A 199 16.95 15.07 0.80
CA ALA A 199 18.27 15.60 0.44
C ALA A 199 19.42 15.03 1.31
N GLY A 200 19.13 14.58 2.51
CA GLY A 200 20.11 13.98 3.41
C GLY A 200 20.50 12.53 3.07
N ARG A 201 19.67 11.81 2.28
CA ARG A 201 19.90 10.38 1.98
C ARG A 201 20.59 10.12 0.64
N GLN A 202 20.67 11.10 -0.25
CA GLN A 202 21.27 10.91 -1.57
C GLN A 202 22.80 10.77 -1.57
N ARG A 203 23.50 11.13 -0.51
CA ARG A 203 24.97 11.06 -0.46
C ARG A 203 25.54 9.66 -0.19
N ASN A 204 24.76 8.69 0.25
CA ASN A 204 25.24 7.35 0.57
C ASN A 204 24.92 6.27 -0.50
N TRP A 205 24.38 6.65 -1.65
CA TRP A 205 23.96 5.72 -2.69
C TRP A 205 24.96 5.55 -3.84
N LEU A 206 26.10 6.29 -3.82
CA LEU A 206 27.10 6.31 -4.92
C LEU A 206 28.52 5.90 -4.46
N ARG A 207 28.64 5.03 -3.50
CA ARG A 207 29.92 4.33 -3.23
C ARG A 207 29.71 2.83 -3.12
#